data_b1dba9e1768fbc74b6f74773fb0b4a07
#
_entry.id   b1dba9e1768fbc74b6f74773fb0b4a07
#
_cell.length_a   1.000
_cell.length_b   1.000
_cell.length_c   1.000
_cell.angle_alpha   90.00
_cell.angle_beta   90.00
_cell.angle_gamma   90.00
#
_symmetry.space_group_name_H-M   'P 1'
#
loop_
_entity.id
_entity.type
_entity.pdbx_description
1 polymer ?
#
loop_
_entity_poly.entity_id
_entity_poly.type
_entity_poly.pdbx_seq_one_letter_code
_entity_poly.pdbx_strand_id
1 'polypeptide(L)'
;MTATGRRLLVLLPSVFGLLCATVVRAPAEKAEAILARVRHLGQTTRHWSDRVQRLHLRIIDRRGGERQRDLVIYLKKYPEDRTRTLVFFESPPDVKGVGMLQWADPHAQDQQWLYVPELKRVRQIGTGAKQESFAGTDFSFDDLAIMSQVTDWTEADARSEFVGTESLDGQPCHVIQFTPVGKSLTYARIVIWLRTDDLVVLRYSMHDAAGRQQKVLSMSDLRPVGTIPSAFRMEMQNVGAGSRTVVDFTDIKYNVSLADDLFTQRALERGQ
;
A
#
# COMPACT_ATOMS: atom_id res chain seq x y z
N MET A 1 43.93 -53.32 65.67
CA MET A 1 42.64 -53.85 65.06
C MET A 1 42.03 -52.70 64.28
N THR A 2 42.17 -52.75 63.03
CA THR A 2 41.91 -51.70 62.03
C THR A 2 40.56 -51.90 61.45
N ALA A 3 39.70 -50.90 61.49
CA ALA A 3 38.42 -50.87 60.76
C ALA A 3 38.47 -49.81 59.65
N THR A 4 38.45 -50.30 58.43
CA THR A 4 38.51 -49.54 57.20
C THR A 4 37.10 -49.06 56.84
N GLY A 5 36.86 -47.73 56.92
CA GLY A 5 35.61 -47.11 56.48
C GLY A 5 35.66 -46.80 54.98
N ARG A 6 34.83 -47.47 54.20
CA ARG A 6 34.60 -47.22 52.78
C ARG A 6 33.68 -46.04 52.60
N ARG A 7 34.16 -44.89 52.06
CA ARG A 7 33.29 -43.77 51.65
C ARG A 7 32.72 -44.07 50.30
N LEU A 8 31.38 -44.10 50.25
CA LEU A 8 30.59 -44.21 48.99
C LEU A 8 30.45 -42.82 48.38
N LEU A 9 31.01 -42.66 47.21
CA LEU A 9 30.95 -41.42 46.40
C LEU A 9 29.64 -41.49 45.56
N VAL A 10 28.64 -40.71 45.92
CA VAL A 10 27.39 -40.57 45.12
C VAL A 10 27.63 -39.51 44.07
N LEU A 11 27.76 -39.93 42.81
CA LEU A 11 27.75 -39.07 41.65
C LEU A 11 26.30 -38.66 41.31
N LEU A 12 25.95 -37.40 41.52
CA LEU A 12 24.74 -36.79 40.98
C LEU A 12 24.94 -36.48 39.49
N PRO A 13 24.02 -36.89 38.61
CA PRO A 13 24.06 -36.47 37.22
C PRO A 13 23.58 -35.03 37.11
N SER A 14 24.47 -34.13 36.63
CA SER A 14 24.09 -32.77 36.24
C SER A 14 23.22 -32.83 35.02
N VAL A 15 21.95 -32.59 35.19
CA VAL A 15 21.01 -32.33 34.05
C VAL A 15 21.26 -30.93 33.56
N PHE A 16 22.07 -30.81 32.53
CA PHE A 16 22.27 -29.57 31.79
C PHE A 16 21.01 -29.41 30.88
N GLY A 17 20.00 -28.73 31.40
CA GLY A 17 18.81 -28.36 30.65
C GLY A 17 19.21 -27.43 29.51
N LEU A 18 19.16 -27.93 28.29
CA LEU A 18 19.25 -27.14 27.07
C LEU A 18 18.01 -26.24 26.99
N LEU A 19 18.08 -25.01 27.54
CA LEU A 19 17.08 -23.97 27.27
C LEU A 19 17.20 -23.60 25.80
N CYS A 20 16.39 -24.24 24.97
CA CYS A 20 16.23 -23.87 23.59
C CYS A 20 15.59 -22.47 23.56
N ALA A 21 16.35 -21.48 23.16
CA ALA A 21 15.88 -20.10 22.99
C ALA A 21 14.90 -20.03 21.83
N THR A 22 13.62 -20.23 22.12
CA THR A 22 12.50 -19.97 21.20
C THR A 22 12.03 -18.52 21.30
N VAL A 23 12.95 -17.58 21.19
CA VAL A 23 12.64 -16.16 21.30
C VAL A 23 13.07 -15.48 20.00
N VAL A 24 12.10 -15.09 19.20
CA VAL A 24 12.08 -14.00 18.17
C VAL A 24 11.18 -14.32 16.98
N ARG A 25 10.61 -15.50 16.87
CA ARG A 25 9.75 -15.83 15.70
C ARG A 25 8.27 -15.42 15.87
N ALA A 26 7.80 -15.33 17.10
CA ALA A 26 6.39 -15.08 17.40
C ALA A 26 5.77 -13.79 16.82
N PRO A 27 6.45 -12.61 16.81
CA PRO A 27 5.89 -11.40 16.20
C PRO A 27 5.80 -11.46 14.67
N ALA A 28 6.80 -12.06 14.01
CA ALA A 28 6.79 -12.24 12.55
C ALA A 28 5.74 -13.27 12.12
N GLU A 29 5.64 -14.41 12.81
CA GLU A 29 4.61 -15.43 12.56
C GLU A 29 3.20 -14.88 12.77
N LYS A 30 2.99 -14.02 13.76
CA LYS A 30 1.71 -13.35 13.99
C LYS A 30 1.38 -12.35 12.89
N ALA A 31 2.35 -11.56 12.41
CA ALA A 31 2.16 -10.66 11.29
C ALA A 31 1.73 -11.43 10.04
N GLU A 32 2.47 -12.50 9.70
CA GLU A 32 2.19 -13.33 8.53
C GLU A 32 0.82 -13.99 8.60
N ALA A 33 0.39 -14.47 9.78
CA ALA A 33 -0.94 -15.05 9.94
C ALA A 33 -2.07 -14.02 9.67
N ILE A 34 -1.88 -12.76 10.08
CA ILE A 34 -2.83 -11.69 9.79
C ILE A 34 -2.83 -11.35 8.29
N LEU A 35 -1.65 -11.19 7.69
CA LEU A 35 -1.49 -10.87 6.27
C LEU A 35 -2.04 -11.99 5.36
N ALA A 36 -1.82 -13.25 5.72
CA ALA A 36 -2.41 -14.39 5.01
C ALA A 36 -3.95 -14.33 5.00
N ARG A 37 -4.58 -13.89 6.10
CA ARG A 37 -6.03 -13.68 6.13
C ARG A 37 -6.46 -12.52 5.24
N VAL A 38 -5.69 -11.42 5.19
CA VAL A 38 -5.96 -10.29 4.27
C VAL A 38 -5.92 -10.77 2.82
N ARG A 39 -4.86 -11.49 2.43
CA ARG A 39 -4.71 -12.06 1.09
C ARG A 39 -5.85 -13.02 0.73
N HIS A 40 -6.21 -13.91 1.66
CA HIS A 40 -7.33 -14.82 1.47
C HIS A 40 -8.65 -14.07 1.21
N LEU A 41 -8.95 -13.03 1.97
CA LEU A 41 -10.13 -12.18 1.74
C LEU A 41 -10.10 -11.52 0.35
N GLY A 42 -8.93 -11.01 -0.07
CA GLY A 42 -8.73 -10.41 -1.39
C GLY A 42 -8.91 -11.39 -2.55
N GLN A 43 -8.59 -12.66 -2.33
CA GLN A 43 -8.75 -13.73 -3.33
C GLN A 43 -10.15 -14.35 -3.36
N THR A 44 -10.96 -14.13 -2.32
CA THR A 44 -12.29 -14.74 -2.16
C THR A 44 -13.39 -13.69 -2.11
N THR A 45 -13.85 -13.32 -0.91
CA THR A 45 -15.04 -12.48 -0.71
C THR A 45 -14.84 -11.03 -1.16
N ARG A 46 -13.60 -10.56 -1.28
CA ARG A 46 -13.25 -9.20 -1.71
C ARG A 46 -12.52 -9.19 -3.05
N HIS A 47 -12.63 -10.28 -3.80
CA HIS A 47 -12.01 -10.36 -5.12
C HIS A 47 -12.67 -9.38 -6.09
N TRP A 48 -11.83 -8.70 -6.87
CA TRP A 48 -12.25 -7.87 -7.98
C TRP A 48 -11.24 -7.97 -9.13
N SER A 49 -11.73 -7.90 -10.36
CA SER A 49 -10.93 -7.95 -11.58
C SER A 49 -10.67 -6.59 -12.20
N ASP A 50 -11.65 -5.69 -12.09
CA ASP A 50 -11.55 -4.33 -12.58
C ASP A 50 -12.36 -3.37 -11.71
N ARG A 51 -12.04 -2.08 -11.80
CA ARG A 51 -12.76 -1.03 -11.07
C ARG A 51 -12.74 0.29 -11.83
N VAL A 52 -13.79 1.08 -11.63
CA VAL A 52 -13.88 2.49 -12.00
C VAL A 52 -14.06 3.31 -10.75
N GLN A 53 -13.32 4.40 -10.63
CA GLN A 53 -13.41 5.33 -9.52
C GLN A 53 -13.46 6.77 -10.04
N ARG A 54 -14.46 7.54 -9.59
CA ARG A 54 -14.49 8.99 -9.76
C ARG A 54 -14.13 9.64 -8.44
N LEU A 55 -13.31 10.66 -8.49
CA LEU A 55 -12.82 11.28 -7.27
C LEU A 55 -12.56 12.78 -7.44
N HIS A 56 -12.71 13.47 -6.34
CA HIS A 56 -12.37 14.87 -6.17
C HIS A 56 -11.12 14.98 -5.31
N LEU A 57 -10.09 15.66 -5.83
CA LEU A 57 -8.85 15.95 -5.12
C LEU A 57 -8.84 17.38 -4.63
N ARG A 58 -8.44 17.57 -3.37
CA ARG A 58 -8.04 18.87 -2.81
C ARG A 58 -6.59 18.79 -2.39
N ILE A 59 -5.74 19.56 -3.06
CA ILE A 59 -4.29 19.62 -2.84
C ILE A 59 -4.02 20.92 -2.08
N ILE A 60 -3.60 20.79 -0.83
CA ILE A 60 -3.47 21.91 0.11
C ILE A 60 -1.99 22.08 0.45
N ASP A 61 -1.40 23.20 0.08
CA ASP A 61 0.00 23.51 0.37
C ASP A 61 0.19 23.99 1.82
N ARG A 62 1.46 24.11 2.24
CA ARG A 62 1.79 24.51 3.63
C ARG A 62 1.34 25.93 4.00
N ARG A 63 0.95 26.77 3.04
CA ARG A 63 0.42 28.12 3.26
C ARG A 63 -1.10 28.15 3.27
N GLY A 64 -1.75 27.00 3.06
CA GLY A 64 -3.20 26.86 2.96
C GLY A 64 -3.75 27.13 1.55
N GLY A 65 -2.89 27.36 0.56
CA GLY A 65 -3.32 27.47 -0.84
C GLY A 65 -3.91 26.14 -1.30
N GLU A 66 -5.11 26.17 -1.91
CA GLU A 66 -5.84 24.98 -2.34
C GLU A 66 -5.96 24.91 -3.87
N ARG A 67 -5.73 23.73 -4.43
CA ARG A 67 -6.01 23.39 -5.81
C ARG A 67 -6.93 22.19 -5.85
N GLN A 68 -7.93 22.21 -6.71
CA GLN A 68 -8.91 21.14 -6.84
C GLN A 68 -8.79 20.47 -8.20
N ARG A 69 -9.11 19.16 -8.27
CA ARG A 69 -9.12 18.39 -9.50
C ARG A 69 -10.18 17.30 -9.41
N ASP A 70 -10.92 17.10 -10.48
CA ASP A 70 -11.77 15.93 -10.62
C ASP A 70 -11.14 15.00 -11.65
N LEU A 71 -11.17 13.70 -11.35
CA LEU A 71 -10.62 12.71 -12.26
C LEU A 71 -11.36 11.38 -12.16
N VAL A 72 -11.23 10.59 -13.20
CA VAL A 72 -11.69 9.21 -13.24
C VAL A 72 -10.50 8.29 -13.42
N ILE A 73 -10.53 7.18 -12.67
CA ILE A 73 -9.53 6.11 -12.74
C ILE A 73 -10.21 4.82 -13.18
N TYR A 74 -9.67 4.19 -14.21
CA TYR A 74 -9.98 2.85 -14.63
C TYR A 74 -8.81 1.95 -14.30
N LEU A 75 -9.04 0.84 -13.62
CA LEU A 75 -7.99 -0.12 -13.28
C LEU A 75 -8.48 -1.53 -13.55
N LYS A 76 -7.65 -2.34 -14.21
CA LYS A 76 -7.90 -3.75 -14.50
C LYS A 76 -6.71 -4.60 -14.09
N LYS A 77 -7.01 -5.72 -13.42
CA LYS A 77 -6.03 -6.74 -13.06
C LYS A 77 -5.95 -7.79 -14.16
N TYR A 78 -4.75 -8.31 -14.37
CA TYR A 78 -4.44 -9.37 -15.31
C TYR A 78 -3.73 -10.51 -14.57
N PRO A 79 -3.61 -11.71 -15.17
CA PRO A 79 -2.81 -12.77 -14.61
C PRO A 79 -1.37 -12.33 -14.29
N GLU A 80 -0.71 -13.03 -13.36
CA GLU A 80 0.66 -12.74 -12.93
C GLU A 80 0.80 -11.35 -12.28
N ASP A 81 -0.23 -10.91 -11.55
CA ASP A 81 -0.29 -9.63 -10.82
C ASP A 81 -0.05 -8.37 -11.67
N ARG A 82 -0.16 -8.51 -13.00
CA ARG A 82 -0.11 -7.38 -13.92
C ARG A 82 -1.34 -6.50 -13.76
N THR A 83 -1.14 -5.18 -13.85
CA THR A 83 -2.23 -4.22 -13.82
C THR A 83 -2.12 -3.20 -14.93
N ARG A 84 -3.27 -2.69 -15.40
CA ARG A 84 -3.34 -1.54 -16.27
C ARG A 84 -4.22 -0.48 -15.64
N THR A 85 -3.72 0.74 -15.60
CA THR A 85 -4.40 1.89 -15.02
C THR A 85 -4.49 2.99 -16.07
N LEU A 86 -5.69 3.52 -16.26
CA LEU A 86 -5.96 4.67 -17.10
C LEU A 86 -6.61 5.75 -16.25
N VAL A 87 -6.08 6.96 -16.30
CA VAL A 87 -6.56 8.12 -15.57
C VAL A 87 -6.88 9.23 -16.56
N PHE A 88 -8.02 9.91 -16.37
CA PHE A 88 -8.32 11.16 -17.05
C PHE A 88 -8.72 12.24 -16.06
N PHE A 89 -8.23 13.44 -16.28
CA PHE A 89 -8.67 14.64 -15.58
C PHE A 89 -9.95 15.18 -16.22
N GLU A 90 -10.99 15.39 -15.40
CA GLU A 90 -12.29 15.92 -15.82
C GLU A 90 -12.38 17.43 -15.55
N SER A 91 -11.69 17.93 -14.52
CA SER A 91 -11.60 19.36 -14.17
C SER A 91 -10.31 19.67 -13.40
N PRO A 92 -9.91 20.96 -13.30
CA PRO A 92 -10.45 22.14 -13.94
C PRO A 92 -10.10 22.23 -15.45
N PRO A 93 -10.55 23.27 -16.17
CA PRO A 93 -10.37 23.39 -17.64
C PRO A 93 -8.90 23.29 -18.11
N ASP A 94 -7.94 23.77 -17.31
CA ASP A 94 -6.50 23.77 -17.63
C ASP A 94 -5.86 22.37 -17.65
N VAL A 95 -6.50 21.38 -17.05
CA VAL A 95 -6.04 19.96 -17.05
C VAL A 95 -7.06 19.01 -17.66
N LYS A 96 -8.23 19.49 -18.05
CA LYS A 96 -9.29 18.66 -18.61
C LYS A 96 -8.80 17.90 -19.84
N GLY A 97 -9.01 16.58 -19.84
CA GLY A 97 -8.60 15.69 -20.92
C GLY A 97 -7.13 15.26 -20.87
N VAL A 98 -6.33 15.81 -19.94
CA VAL A 98 -5.02 15.21 -19.66
C VAL A 98 -5.26 13.78 -19.21
N GLY A 99 -4.53 12.85 -19.83
CA GLY A 99 -4.68 11.42 -19.53
C GLY A 99 -3.34 10.77 -19.22
N MET A 100 -3.37 9.73 -18.39
CA MET A 100 -2.21 8.90 -18.08
C MET A 100 -2.59 7.43 -18.20
N LEU A 101 -1.75 6.67 -18.89
CA LEU A 101 -1.85 5.22 -19.01
C LEU A 101 -0.62 4.59 -18.36
N GLN A 102 -0.84 3.59 -17.51
CA GLN A 102 0.23 2.79 -16.92
C GLN A 102 -0.03 1.30 -17.18
N TRP A 103 1.01 0.60 -17.57
CA TRP A 103 1.08 -0.85 -17.55
C TRP A 103 2.13 -1.25 -16.51
N ALA A 104 1.68 -1.85 -15.44
CA ALA A 104 2.53 -2.35 -14.37
C ALA A 104 2.67 -3.88 -14.50
N ASP A 105 3.92 -4.36 -14.44
CA ASP A 105 4.29 -5.77 -14.53
C ASP A 105 5.32 -6.07 -13.44
N PRO A 106 5.03 -6.97 -12.47
CA PRO A 106 5.99 -7.32 -11.41
C PRO A 106 7.32 -7.91 -11.91
N HIS A 107 7.32 -8.45 -13.15
CA HIS A 107 8.48 -9.12 -13.74
C HIS A 107 9.19 -8.29 -14.83
N ALA A 108 8.69 -7.08 -15.10
CA ALA A 108 9.24 -6.17 -16.10
C ALA A 108 9.23 -4.73 -15.61
N GLN A 109 9.79 -3.86 -16.42
CA GLN A 109 9.76 -2.43 -16.14
C GLN A 109 8.38 -1.85 -16.47
N ASP A 110 7.79 -1.12 -15.53
CA ASP A 110 6.54 -0.42 -15.73
C ASP A 110 6.64 0.54 -16.92
N GLN A 111 5.58 0.59 -17.72
CA GLN A 111 5.46 1.51 -18.85
C GLN A 111 4.39 2.54 -18.55
N GLN A 112 4.70 3.80 -18.81
CA GLN A 112 3.81 4.91 -18.53
C GLN A 112 3.78 5.88 -19.72
N TRP A 113 2.57 6.37 -20.03
CA TRP A 113 2.34 7.35 -21.08
C TRP A 113 1.46 8.47 -20.56
N LEU A 114 1.80 9.69 -20.98
CA LEU A 114 1.04 10.90 -20.71
C LEU A 114 0.47 11.45 -22.02
N TYR A 115 -0.78 11.80 -22.02
CA TYR A 115 -1.44 12.56 -23.06
C TYR A 115 -1.77 13.96 -22.55
N VAL A 116 -1.40 14.97 -23.32
CA VAL A 116 -1.71 16.38 -23.05
C VAL A 116 -2.49 16.92 -24.25
N PRO A 117 -3.76 17.32 -24.08
CA PRO A 117 -4.64 17.74 -25.19
C PRO A 117 -4.07 18.87 -26.04
N GLU A 118 -3.42 19.87 -25.42
CA GLU A 118 -2.82 21.02 -26.11
C GLU A 118 -1.72 20.58 -27.08
N LEU A 119 -0.99 19.52 -26.74
CA LEU A 119 0.09 18.97 -27.56
C LEU A 119 -0.42 17.93 -28.55
N LYS A 120 -1.66 17.45 -28.41
CA LYS A 120 -2.26 16.36 -29.20
C LYS A 120 -1.31 15.18 -29.39
N ARG A 121 -0.57 14.84 -28.34
CA ARG A 121 0.52 13.87 -28.42
C ARG A 121 0.59 13.01 -27.15
N VAL A 122 0.73 11.71 -27.37
CA VAL A 122 1.10 10.75 -26.32
C VAL A 122 2.63 10.72 -26.20
N ARG A 123 3.14 10.83 -24.99
CA ARG A 123 4.56 10.73 -24.67
C ARG A 123 4.77 9.61 -23.66
N GLN A 124 5.75 8.77 -23.92
CA GLN A 124 6.21 7.82 -22.90
C GLN A 124 7.00 8.56 -21.83
N ILE A 125 6.72 8.28 -20.58
CA ILE A 125 7.42 8.84 -19.41
C ILE A 125 8.52 7.87 -19.02
N GLY A 126 9.74 8.38 -18.79
CA GLY A 126 10.84 7.57 -18.30
C GLY A 126 10.60 7.08 -16.87
N THR A 127 11.02 5.88 -16.57
CA THR A 127 10.78 5.18 -15.31
C THR A 127 11.59 5.69 -14.10
N GLY A 128 12.37 6.75 -14.25
CA GLY A 128 13.09 7.40 -13.14
C GLY A 128 12.20 8.16 -12.15
N ALA A 129 10.92 8.33 -12.48
CA ALA A 129 9.97 9.21 -11.78
C ALA A 129 9.25 8.58 -10.57
N LYS A 130 9.71 7.45 -10.02
CA LYS A 130 9.00 6.75 -8.91
C LYS A 130 8.74 7.64 -7.69
N GLN A 131 9.62 8.58 -7.42
CA GLN A 131 9.51 9.55 -6.33
C GLN A 131 8.78 10.84 -6.74
N GLU A 132 8.48 11.01 -8.03
CA GLU A 132 7.79 12.20 -8.50
C GLU A 132 6.33 12.19 -8.01
N SER A 133 5.83 13.40 -7.82
CA SER A 133 4.46 13.66 -7.42
C SER A 133 3.49 13.20 -8.52
N PHE A 134 2.56 12.32 -8.18
CA PHE A 134 1.45 11.98 -9.06
C PHE A 134 0.54 13.20 -9.24
N ALA A 135 0.51 13.75 -10.43
CA ALA A 135 -0.38 14.87 -10.79
C ALA A 135 -0.28 16.11 -9.87
N GLY A 136 0.89 16.36 -9.27
CA GLY A 136 1.09 17.48 -8.34
C GLY A 136 0.44 17.29 -6.97
N THR A 137 0.06 16.06 -6.62
CA THR A 137 -0.45 15.66 -5.31
C THR A 137 0.68 15.30 -4.35
N ASP A 138 0.37 15.00 -3.10
CA ASP A 138 1.33 14.45 -2.14
C ASP A 138 1.58 12.95 -2.30
N PHE A 139 0.87 12.30 -3.23
CA PHE A 139 1.14 10.92 -3.61
C PHE A 139 2.29 10.87 -4.61
N SER A 140 3.21 9.94 -4.40
CA SER A 140 4.19 9.49 -5.38
C SER A 140 3.75 8.15 -6.00
N PHE A 141 4.42 7.71 -7.06
CA PHE A 141 4.17 6.38 -7.62
C PHE A 141 4.55 5.26 -6.65
N ASP A 142 5.58 5.46 -5.82
CA ASP A 142 5.94 4.52 -4.75
C ASP A 142 4.79 4.39 -3.72
N ASP A 143 4.12 5.49 -3.36
CA ASP A 143 2.98 5.44 -2.43
C ASP A 143 1.83 4.62 -3.00
N LEU A 144 1.50 4.83 -4.29
CA LEU A 144 0.43 4.08 -4.96
C LEU A 144 0.76 2.58 -5.03
N ALA A 145 2.02 2.22 -5.29
CA ALA A 145 2.48 0.83 -5.28
C ALA A 145 2.39 0.22 -3.88
N ILE A 146 2.84 0.92 -2.83
CA ILE A 146 2.74 0.47 -1.44
C ILE A 146 1.27 0.23 -1.07
N MET A 147 0.38 1.17 -1.35
CA MET A 147 -1.05 1.04 -1.05
C MET A 147 -1.69 -0.17 -1.70
N SER A 148 -1.25 -0.52 -2.90
CA SER A 148 -1.84 -1.63 -3.66
C SER A 148 -1.24 -3.00 -3.33
N GLN A 149 -0.02 -3.09 -2.80
CA GLN A 149 0.74 -4.33 -2.72
C GLN A 149 1.29 -4.68 -1.35
N VAL A 150 1.39 -3.74 -0.39
CA VAL A 150 2.11 -3.98 0.88
C VAL A 150 1.58 -5.18 1.68
N THR A 151 0.29 -5.46 1.60
CA THR A 151 -0.32 -6.63 2.26
C THR A 151 -0.03 -7.95 1.55
N ASP A 152 0.40 -7.89 0.28
CA ASP A 152 0.76 -9.04 -0.53
C ASP A 152 2.27 -9.31 -0.53
N TRP A 153 3.07 -8.41 0.06
CA TRP A 153 4.52 -8.58 0.18
C TRP A 153 4.88 -9.86 0.94
N THR A 154 5.94 -10.50 0.46
CA THR A 154 6.55 -11.70 1.03
C THR A 154 7.84 -11.34 1.77
N GLU A 155 8.50 -12.32 2.39
CA GLU A 155 9.82 -12.14 3.02
C GLU A 155 10.90 -11.69 2.02
N ALA A 156 10.72 -11.95 0.73
CA ALA A 156 11.60 -11.45 -0.32
C ALA A 156 11.44 -9.94 -0.56
N ASP A 157 10.27 -9.38 -0.24
CA ASP A 157 9.94 -7.97 -0.44
C ASP A 157 10.21 -7.14 0.81
N ALA A 158 9.82 -7.65 1.99
CA ALA A 158 9.99 -6.98 3.26
C ALA A 158 9.97 -7.95 4.44
N ARG A 159 10.63 -7.59 5.53
CA ARG A 159 10.41 -8.22 6.83
C ARG A 159 9.16 -7.60 7.45
N SER A 160 8.19 -8.43 7.80
CA SER A 160 6.98 -7.99 8.49
C SER A 160 7.04 -8.35 9.98
N GLU A 161 6.59 -7.45 10.84
CA GLU A 161 6.56 -7.63 12.29
C GLU A 161 5.24 -7.12 12.86
N PHE A 162 4.59 -7.93 13.69
CA PHE A 162 3.44 -7.49 14.49
C PHE A 162 3.93 -6.67 15.68
N VAL A 163 3.65 -5.38 15.67
CA VAL A 163 4.07 -4.43 16.71
C VAL A 163 3.14 -4.48 17.90
N GLY A 164 1.84 -4.66 17.68
CA GLY A 164 0.86 -4.66 18.74
C GLY A 164 -0.57 -4.45 18.24
N THR A 165 -1.46 -4.13 19.17
CA THR A 165 -2.81 -3.68 18.89
C THR A 165 -2.99 -2.29 19.49
N GLU A 166 -3.44 -1.34 18.68
CA GLU A 166 -3.67 0.05 19.08
C GLU A 166 -5.10 0.47 18.74
N SER A 167 -5.62 1.46 19.45
CA SER A 167 -6.89 2.09 19.07
C SER A 167 -6.61 3.27 18.14
N LEU A 168 -7.19 3.24 16.94
CA LEU A 168 -7.15 4.31 15.97
C LEU A 168 -8.55 4.90 15.81
N ASP A 169 -8.75 6.14 16.27
CA ASP A 169 -10.06 6.82 16.25
C ASP A 169 -11.19 5.95 16.87
N GLY A 170 -10.89 5.29 17.99
CA GLY A 170 -11.80 4.38 18.71
C GLY A 170 -11.93 2.98 18.10
N GLN A 171 -11.27 2.69 16.98
CA GLN A 171 -11.30 1.38 16.34
C GLN A 171 -10.05 0.56 16.71
N PRO A 172 -10.18 -0.65 17.26
CA PRO A 172 -9.03 -1.51 17.55
C PRO A 172 -8.38 -1.96 16.25
N CYS A 173 -7.05 -1.81 16.16
CA CYS A 173 -6.27 -2.12 14.97
C CYS A 173 -5.06 -2.99 15.32
N HIS A 174 -4.80 -4.02 14.51
CA HIS A 174 -3.50 -4.66 14.44
C HIS A 174 -2.49 -3.71 13.80
N VAL A 175 -1.33 -3.56 14.42
CA VAL A 175 -0.23 -2.74 13.89
C VAL A 175 0.85 -3.67 13.35
N ILE A 176 1.15 -3.54 12.06
CA ILE A 176 2.20 -4.31 11.39
C ILE A 176 3.22 -3.34 10.81
N GLN A 177 4.48 -3.58 11.12
CA GLN A 177 5.62 -2.88 10.56
C GLN A 177 6.25 -3.69 9.44
N PHE A 178 6.60 -3.03 8.35
CA PHE A 178 7.38 -3.58 7.25
C PHE A 178 8.72 -2.85 7.16
N THR A 179 9.80 -3.64 7.00
CA THR A 179 11.13 -3.17 6.66
C THR A 179 11.48 -3.72 5.29
N PRO A 180 11.42 -2.91 4.21
CA PRO A 180 11.69 -3.36 2.85
C PRO A 180 13.07 -4.01 2.71
N VAL A 181 13.17 -5.07 1.90
CA VAL A 181 14.40 -5.79 1.60
C VAL A 181 14.55 -5.84 0.08
N GLY A 182 15.73 -5.46 -0.43
CA GLY A 182 16.05 -5.61 -1.87
C GLY A 182 15.28 -4.70 -2.83
N LYS A 183 14.28 -3.96 -2.36
CA LYS A 183 13.54 -2.97 -3.16
C LYS A 183 14.13 -1.58 -2.95
N SER A 184 14.36 -0.88 -4.06
CA SER A 184 14.72 0.56 -4.00
C SER A 184 13.44 1.36 -3.77
N LEU A 185 13.00 1.43 -2.52
CA LEU A 185 11.89 2.27 -2.08
C LEU A 185 12.42 3.52 -1.38
N THR A 186 11.62 4.57 -1.46
CA THR A 186 11.90 5.85 -0.76
C THR A 186 11.88 5.69 0.75
N TYR A 187 11.14 4.70 1.26
CA TYR A 187 10.91 4.49 2.68
C TYR A 187 11.68 3.27 3.21
N ALA A 188 12.36 3.46 4.33
CA ALA A 188 13.06 2.39 5.04
C ALA A 188 12.13 1.62 5.98
N ARG A 189 11.00 2.20 6.34
CA ARG A 189 10.01 1.58 7.23
C ARG A 189 8.60 2.05 6.85
N ILE A 190 7.67 1.10 6.83
CA ILE A 190 6.24 1.34 6.60
C ILE A 190 5.48 0.67 7.73
N VAL A 191 4.57 1.39 8.37
CA VAL A 191 3.70 0.85 9.42
C VAL A 191 2.26 0.97 8.95
N ILE A 192 1.49 -0.10 9.08
CA ILE A 192 0.07 -0.12 8.74
C ILE A 192 -0.79 -0.46 9.95
N TRP A 193 -1.99 0.11 9.98
CA TRP A 193 -3.04 -0.19 10.96
C TRP A 193 -4.18 -0.89 10.26
N LEU A 194 -4.41 -2.15 10.60
CA LEU A 194 -5.50 -2.97 10.08
C LEU A 194 -6.57 -3.10 11.16
N ARG A 195 -7.79 -2.68 10.87
CA ARG A 195 -8.92 -2.87 11.79
C ARG A 195 -9.09 -4.34 12.13
N THR A 196 -9.24 -4.66 13.43
CA THR A 196 -9.24 -6.06 13.91
C THR A 196 -10.42 -6.88 13.38
N ASP A 197 -11.58 -6.24 13.18
CA ASP A 197 -12.83 -6.91 12.85
C ASP A 197 -12.84 -7.44 11.41
N ASP A 198 -12.33 -6.64 10.46
CA ASP A 198 -12.41 -6.94 9.04
C ASP A 198 -11.09 -6.81 8.28
N LEU A 199 -9.99 -6.48 8.96
CA LEU A 199 -8.66 -6.37 8.39
C LEU A 199 -8.54 -5.33 7.25
N VAL A 200 -9.36 -4.30 7.28
CA VAL A 200 -9.22 -3.14 6.37
C VAL A 200 -8.11 -2.25 6.89
N VAL A 201 -7.20 -1.83 6.01
CA VAL A 201 -6.15 -0.87 6.37
C VAL A 201 -6.77 0.52 6.52
N LEU A 202 -6.56 1.14 7.68
CA LEU A 202 -7.07 2.47 8.00
C LEU A 202 -5.99 3.55 7.92
N ARG A 203 -4.72 3.17 8.10
CA ARG A 203 -3.59 4.11 8.10
C ARG A 203 -2.33 3.45 7.60
N TYR A 204 -1.52 4.25 6.90
CA TYR A 204 -0.11 3.96 6.59
C TYR A 204 0.75 5.08 7.18
N SER A 205 1.88 4.74 7.75
CA SER A 205 2.91 5.69 8.18
C SER A 205 4.24 5.30 7.55
N MET A 206 4.84 6.20 6.79
CA MET A 206 6.01 5.95 5.99
C MET A 206 7.19 6.77 6.53
N HIS A 207 8.33 6.10 6.75
CA HIS A 207 9.48 6.67 7.43
C HIS A 207 10.76 6.50 6.59
N ASP A 208 11.65 7.48 6.67
CA ASP A 208 12.97 7.42 6.06
C ASP A 208 13.97 6.57 6.87
N ALA A 209 15.21 6.44 6.36
CA ALA A 209 16.27 5.67 7.01
C ALA A 209 16.71 6.26 8.36
N ALA A 210 16.47 7.55 8.61
CA ALA A 210 16.73 8.19 9.90
C ALA A 210 15.57 8.01 10.90
N GLY A 211 14.52 7.27 10.52
CA GLY A 211 13.32 7.03 11.32
C GLY A 211 12.33 8.18 11.34
N ARG A 212 12.54 9.24 10.57
CA ARG A 212 11.64 10.40 10.52
C ARG A 212 10.42 10.06 9.67
N GLN A 213 9.24 10.35 10.21
CA GLN A 213 7.98 10.21 9.47
C GLN A 213 7.95 11.19 8.29
N GLN A 214 7.82 10.65 7.10
CA GLN A 214 7.77 11.42 5.86
C GLN A 214 6.33 11.68 5.43
N LYS A 215 5.50 10.63 5.47
CA LYS A 215 4.10 10.70 5.06
C LYS A 215 3.21 9.88 5.96
N VAL A 216 1.95 10.32 6.04
CA VAL A 216 0.86 9.57 6.67
C VAL A 216 -0.32 9.55 5.70
N LEU A 217 -0.80 8.35 5.38
CA LEU A 217 -2.04 8.16 4.65
C LEU A 217 -3.10 7.64 5.62
N SER A 218 -4.22 8.31 5.71
CA SER A 218 -5.39 7.88 6.49
C SER A 218 -6.56 7.59 5.56
N MET A 219 -7.31 6.54 5.88
CA MET A 219 -8.53 6.12 5.18
C MET A 219 -9.74 6.27 6.11
N SER A 220 -10.79 6.87 5.63
CA SER A 220 -12.02 7.12 6.39
C SER A 220 -13.26 6.97 5.49
N ASP A 221 -14.44 7.19 6.07
CA ASP A 221 -15.72 7.02 5.37
C ASP A 221 -15.80 5.65 4.67
N LEU A 222 -15.60 4.60 5.47
CA LEU A 222 -15.63 3.23 4.96
C LEU A 222 -17.08 2.79 4.70
N ARG A 223 -17.34 2.42 3.44
CA ARG A 223 -18.64 1.89 3.00
C ARG A 223 -18.45 0.60 2.21
N PRO A 224 -19.36 -0.36 2.28
CA PRO A 224 -19.31 -1.51 1.40
C PRO A 224 -19.76 -1.14 -0.03
N VAL A 225 -18.99 -1.58 -1.02
CA VAL A 225 -19.40 -1.61 -2.43
C VAL A 225 -19.51 -3.09 -2.82
N GLY A 226 -20.73 -3.62 -2.83
CA GLY A 226 -20.93 -5.06 -2.83
C GLY A 226 -20.36 -5.69 -1.55
N THR A 227 -19.44 -6.64 -1.70
CA THR A 227 -18.74 -7.30 -0.57
C THR A 227 -17.41 -6.63 -0.21
N ILE A 228 -17.01 -5.57 -0.91
CA ILE A 228 -15.69 -4.97 -0.78
C ILE A 228 -15.77 -3.72 0.10
N PRO A 229 -15.18 -3.71 1.30
CA PRO A 229 -15.05 -2.49 2.10
C PRO A 229 -14.20 -1.48 1.35
N SER A 230 -14.74 -0.29 1.14
CA SER A 230 -14.10 0.75 0.34
C SER A 230 -14.05 2.06 1.11
N ALA A 231 -12.89 2.70 1.14
CA ALA A 231 -12.74 4.03 1.70
C ALA A 231 -13.24 5.07 0.68
N PHE A 232 -14.19 5.90 1.09
CA PHE A 232 -14.69 7.00 0.27
C PHE A 232 -13.94 8.30 0.52
N ARG A 233 -13.05 8.30 1.53
CA ARG A 233 -12.15 9.41 1.80
C ARG A 233 -10.77 8.91 2.16
N MET A 234 -9.74 9.53 1.56
CA MET A 234 -8.34 9.36 1.92
C MET A 234 -7.68 10.73 2.12
N GLU A 235 -6.70 10.79 3.02
CA GLU A 235 -5.87 11.96 3.22
C GLU A 235 -4.40 11.54 3.31
N MET A 236 -3.60 12.03 2.36
CA MET A 236 -2.15 11.90 2.38
C MET A 236 -1.55 13.19 2.95
N GLN A 237 -0.90 13.09 4.09
CA GLN A 237 -0.12 14.17 4.68
C GLN A 237 1.35 13.98 4.32
N ASN A 238 1.96 14.99 3.75
CA ASN A 238 3.40 15.08 3.55
C ASN A 238 4.00 15.91 4.70
N VAL A 239 4.54 15.21 5.70
CA VAL A 239 5.03 15.83 6.94
C VAL A 239 6.19 16.78 6.65
N GLY A 240 7.12 16.36 5.78
CA GLY A 240 8.29 17.15 5.42
C GLY A 240 7.96 18.43 4.66
N ALA A 241 7.02 18.35 3.72
CA ALA A 241 6.56 19.50 2.93
C ALA A 241 5.55 20.37 3.68
N GLY A 242 4.87 19.83 4.69
CA GLY A 242 3.76 20.49 5.40
C GLY A 242 2.52 20.66 4.52
N SER A 243 2.35 19.81 3.51
CA SER A 243 1.24 19.80 2.58
C SER A 243 0.36 18.56 2.79
N ARG A 244 -0.82 18.57 2.20
CA ARG A 244 -1.70 17.39 2.21
C ARG A 244 -2.58 17.35 0.98
N THR A 245 -2.91 16.13 0.58
CA THR A 245 -3.91 15.86 -0.46
C THR A 245 -5.06 15.06 0.12
N VAL A 246 -6.26 15.62 -0.01
CA VAL A 246 -7.51 14.94 0.34
C VAL A 246 -8.14 14.39 -0.92
N VAL A 247 -8.56 13.13 -0.87
CA VAL A 247 -9.23 12.41 -1.95
C VAL A 247 -10.62 12.05 -1.46
N ASP A 248 -11.64 12.60 -2.07
CA ASP A 248 -13.04 12.25 -1.83
C ASP A 248 -13.54 11.44 -3.03
N PHE A 249 -13.85 10.14 -2.85
CA PHE A 249 -14.40 9.30 -3.90
C PHE A 249 -15.90 9.55 -4.03
N THR A 250 -16.33 9.99 -5.21
CA THR A 250 -17.74 10.26 -5.50
C THR A 250 -18.46 9.03 -6.04
N ASP A 251 -17.73 8.13 -6.69
CA ASP A 251 -18.25 6.86 -7.20
C ASP A 251 -17.14 5.79 -7.22
N ILE A 252 -17.47 4.59 -6.79
CA ILE A 252 -16.60 3.41 -6.86
C ILE A 252 -17.42 2.23 -7.37
N LYS A 253 -16.98 1.61 -8.46
CA LYS A 253 -17.60 0.42 -9.03
C LYS A 253 -16.55 -0.64 -9.26
N TYR A 254 -16.85 -1.87 -8.87
CA TYR A 254 -16.01 -3.05 -9.11
C TYR A 254 -16.68 -4.00 -10.11
N ASN A 255 -15.86 -4.76 -10.83
CA ASN A 255 -16.29 -5.84 -11.72
C ASN A 255 -17.30 -5.36 -12.78
N VAL A 256 -16.97 -4.26 -13.44
CA VAL A 256 -17.81 -3.62 -14.48
C VAL A 256 -17.46 -4.12 -15.89
N SER A 257 -16.58 -5.12 -16.01
CA SER A 257 -16.15 -5.75 -17.26
C SER A 257 -15.49 -4.76 -18.24
N LEU A 258 -14.47 -4.01 -17.74
CA LEU A 258 -13.73 -3.09 -18.57
C LEU A 258 -13.08 -3.79 -19.76
N ALA A 259 -13.27 -3.25 -20.97
CA ALA A 259 -12.69 -3.79 -22.18
C ALA A 259 -11.17 -3.53 -22.24
N ASP A 260 -10.41 -4.46 -22.83
CA ASP A 260 -8.95 -4.35 -22.88
C ASP A 260 -8.47 -3.22 -23.79
N ASP A 261 -9.24 -2.87 -24.80
CA ASP A 261 -8.92 -1.78 -25.72
C ASP A 261 -8.95 -0.39 -25.06
N LEU A 262 -9.60 -0.26 -23.90
CA LEU A 262 -9.57 0.94 -23.08
C LEU A 262 -8.13 1.26 -22.61
N PHE A 263 -7.32 0.24 -22.36
CA PHE A 263 -5.97 0.38 -21.79
C PHE A 263 -4.88 0.41 -22.88
N THR A 264 -5.09 1.21 -23.93
CA THR A 264 -4.16 1.38 -25.06
C THR A 264 -3.77 2.84 -25.24
N GLN A 265 -2.60 3.08 -25.84
CA GLN A 265 -2.19 4.46 -26.19
C GLN A 265 -3.21 5.14 -27.13
N ARG A 266 -3.83 4.36 -28.01
CA ARG A 266 -4.91 4.86 -28.89
C ARG A 266 -6.15 5.32 -28.11
N ALA A 267 -6.53 4.59 -27.06
CA ALA A 267 -7.63 5.00 -26.18
C ALA A 267 -7.25 6.24 -25.38
N LEU A 268 -6.01 6.30 -24.88
CA LEU A 268 -5.47 7.47 -24.18
C LEU A 268 -5.51 8.73 -25.09
N GLU A 269 -5.17 8.61 -26.35
CA GLU A 269 -5.14 9.71 -27.32
C GLU A 269 -6.56 10.19 -27.72
N ARG A 270 -7.52 9.25 -27.83
CA ARG A 270 -8.93 9.60 -28.13
C ARG A 270 -9.59 10.39 -26.99
N GLY A 271 -9.07 10.25 -25.77
CA GLY A 271 -9.70 10.83 -24.60
C GLY A 271 -10.97 10.06 -24.16
N GLN A 272 -11.79 10.71 -23.33
CA GLN A 272 -13.11 10.21 -22.91
C GLN A 272 -14.17 10.58 -23.91
#